data_2bcf11420f316da2a81247302b32618d
#
_entry.id   2bcf11420f316da2a81247302b32618d
#
_cell.length_a   1.000
_cell.length_b   1.000
_cell.length_c   1.000
_cell.angle_alpha   90.00
_cell.angle_beta   90.00
_cell.angle_gamma   90.00
#
_symmetry.space_group_name_H-M   'P 1'
#
loop_
_entity.id
_entity.type
_entity.pdbx_description
1 polymer ?
#
loop_
_entity_poly.entity_id
_entity_poly.type
_entity_poly.pdbx_seq_one_letter_code
_entity_poly.pdbx_strand_id
1 'polypeptide(L)'
;MKLSVGIITFNEENRIGKTLDSVREIADEIIIIDSESTDKTVEIALSKGAKVFVEKWKGYGPQKNSVLEKCKGEWILLIDADEVISPQLKEKIKIIINSENPSSDVYKIKLRNIAFKREIKFGGWDDYVIRLWKNGKVKISSREVHEQYQTESKIKKIKEMIIHYTYDSIEEFLEKLNRYTSQSAKEYMKKGKNPSFIKIYSKMMFRFFRMYILQLGFMDGYEGYLLAKYSSIYTMTKYTKLREEYYNSLGNGTSLVITTYNWPKALEICLNSALEQTVVPKEIIIADDGSKQETIDLVKRFQKSYPQSNIIHSWQEDKGFRAGMSRNRAISKAAGDYIIIIDGDLVLNRHFVEDHIKNMKKGCFIQGSRVITSGVTAKKIMEGKKINLFSKGVKNNINMIRSKILSKIFTKVDRNLRGIRSCNMSFFKEDLIKVNGFEEEIEGWGREDSELAVRLFNIGCKKKKLKFEAVACHLYHKENDRSRLKKNDEYLAEAIKSRKTMAKKGLDRYEGSNASNN
;
A
#
# COMPACT_ATOMS: atom_id res chain seq x y z
N MET A 1 -46.73 2.31 18.32
CA MET A 1 -45.33 2.51 18.73
C MET A 1 -44.85 3.78 18.07
N LYS A 2 -44.55 4.80 18.88
CA LYS A 2 -44.17 6.14 18.35
C LYS A 2 -42.69 6.29 18.12
N LEU A 3 -41.82 5.81 19.05
CA LEU A 3 -40.38 6.01 18.97
C LEU A 3 -39.60 4.70 19.07
N SER A 4 -38.82 4.37 18.04
CA SER A 4 -37.74 3.39 18.11
C SER A 4 -36.42 4.11 18.36
N VAL A 5 -35.66 3.66 19.35
CA VAL A 5 -34.27 4.11 19.56
C VAL A 5 -33.33 3.04 18.98
N GLY A 6 -32.49 3.45 18.05
CA GLY A 6 -31.52 2.58 17.40
C GLY A 6 -30.09 2.86 17.88
N ILE A 7 -29.29 1.82 18.15
CA ILE A 7 -27.92 1.94 18.63
C ILE A 7 -27.06 0.88 17.93
N ILE A 8 -25.84 1.24 17.51
CA ILE A 8 -24.79 0.29 17.17
C ILE A 8 -23.76 0.25 18.29
N THR A 9 -23.20 -0.91 18.61
CA THR A 9 -22.23 -1.03 19.71
C THR A 9 -21.14 -2.06 19.44
N PHE A 10 -19.99 -1.84 20.08
CA PHE A 10 -18.87 -2.78 20.16
C PHE A 10 -17.98 -2.43 21.35
N ASN A 11 -17.96 -3.30 22.39
CA ASN A 11 -17.15 -3.14 23.60
C ASN A 11 -17.35 -1.77 24.29
N GLU A 12 -18.58 -1.48 24.71
CA GLU A 12 -18.99 -0.23 25.35
C GLU A 12 -19.61 -0.47 26.76
N GLU A 13 -19.15 -1.50 27.49
CA GLU A 13 -19.68 -1.85 28.81
C GLU A 13 -19.68 -0.66 29.79
N ASN A 14 -18.72 0.26 29.69
CA ASN A 14 -18.59 1.41 30.57
C ASN A 14 -19.56 2.56 30.25
N ARG A 15 -20.17 2.58 29.05
CA ARG A 15 -20.97 3.72 28.55
C ARG A 15 -22.41 3.33 28.21
N ILE A 16 -22.64 2.15 27.63
CA ILE A 16 -23.94 1.72 27.12
C ILE A 16 -25.06 1.83 28.17
N GLY A 17 -24.75 1.55 29.43
CA GLY A 17 -25.72 1.65 30.54
C GLY A 17 -26.29 3.06 30.71
N LYS A 18 -25.45 4.09 30.66
CA LYS A 18 -25.86 5.52 30.75
C LYS A 18 -26.64 5.97 29.51
N THR A 19 -26.23 5.51 28.34
CA THR A 19 -26.93 5.80 27.08
C THR A 19 -28.37 5.27 27.16
N LEU A 20 -28.56 4.00 27.56
CA LEU A 20 -29.87 3.37 27.66
C LEU A 20 -30.76 4.05 28.71
N ASP A 21 -30.23 4.38 29.90
CA ASP A 21 -30.96 5.10 30.93
C ASP A 21 -31.48 6.45 30.45
N SER A 22 -30.72 7.13 29.58
CA SER A 22 -31.12 8.44 29.06
C SER A 22 -32.34 8.39 28.14
N VAL A 23 -32.57 7.27 27.43
CA VAL A 23 -33.64 7.14 26.44
C VAL A 23 -34.82 6.28 26.90
N ARG A 24 -34.67 5.52 27.99
CA ARG A 24 -35.64 4.53 28.45
C ARG A 24 -37.07 5.05 28.61
N GLU A 25 -37.21 6.29 29.14
CA GLU A 25 -38.53 6.90 29.40
C GLU A 25 -39.27 7.37 28.18
N ILE A 26 -38.59 7.51 27.02
CA ILE A 26 -39.21 8.01 25.79
C ILE A 26 -39.29 6.97 24.68
N ALA A 27 -38.54 5.87 24.79
CA ALA A 27 -38.48 4.81 23.81
C ALA A 27 -39.61 3.79 24.03
N ASP A 28 -40.38 3.49 22.97
CA ASP A 28 -41.29 2.35 22.96
C ASP A 28 -40.54 1.04 22.68
N GLU A 29 -39.43 1.14 21.95
CA GLU A 29 -38.48 0.03 21.80
C GLU A 29 -37.05 0.56 21.62
N ILE A 30 -36.10 -0.24 22.11
CA ILE A 30 -34.66 0.02 21.91
C ILE A 30 -34.07 -1.16 21.13
N ILE A 31 -33.53 -0.87 19.95
CA ILE A 31 -32.90 -1.85 19.05
C ILE A 31 -31.40 -1.64 19.06
N ILE A 32 -30.65 -2.67 19.39
CA ILE A 32 -29.18 -2.65 19.40
C ILE A 32 -28.65 -3.65 18.38
N ILE A 33 -27.72 -3.21 17.53
CA ILE A 33 -26.89 -4.10 16.74
C ILE A 33 -25.50 -4.12 17.35
N ASP A 34 -25.15 -5.24 17.97
CA ASP A 34 -23.85 -5.48 18.57
C ASP A 34 -22.89 -6.13 17.57
N SER A 35 -21.66 -5.64 17.54
CA SER A 35 -20.64 -6.09 16.58
C SER A 35 -19.70 -7.15 17.19
N GLU A 36 -20.28 -8.20 17.82
CA GLU A 36 -19.55 -9.29 18.48
C GLU A 36 -18.70 -8.77 19.67
N SER A 37 -19.31 -7.99 20.57
CA SER A 37 -18.65 -7.53 21.81
C SER A 37 -18.18 -8.69 22.67
N THR A 38 -16.99 -8.54 23.26
CA THR A 38 -16.35 -9.53 24.14
C THR A 38 -16.37 -9.14 25.62
N ASP A 39 -16.88 -7.96 25.92
CA ASP A 39 -17.11 -7.43 27.29
C ASP A 39 -18.58 -7.60 27.71
N LYS A 40 -19.00 -6.94 28.80
CA LYS A 40 -20.36 -7.03 29.31
C LYS A 40 -21.39 -6.16 28.57
N THR A 41 -21.07 -5.59 27.44
CA THR A 41 -21.95 -4.69 26.66
C THR A 41 -23.32 -5.31 26.42
N VAL A 42 -23.37 -6.54 25.89
CA VAL A 42 -24.63 -7.25 25.56
C VAL A 42 -25.44 -7.57 26.82
N GLU A 43 -24.78 -8.04 27.88
CA GLU A 43 -25.42 -8.34 29.18
C GLU A 43 -26.11 -7.10 29.77
N ILE A 44 -25.39 -5.97 29.80
CA ILE A 44 -25.92 -4.70 30.30
C ILE A 44 -27.11 -4.24 29.46
N ALA A 45 -27.00 -4.34 28.13
CA ALA A 45 -28.07 -3.93 27.22
C ALA A 45 -29.36 -4.73 27.41
N LEU A 46 -29.25 -6.06 27.54
CA LEU A 46 -30.41 -6.94 27.78
C LEU A 46 -31.02 -6.67 29.14
N SER A 47 -30.22 -6.47 30.19
CA SER A 47 -30.72 -6.18 31.56
C SER A 47 -31.52 -4.87 31.62
N LYS A 48 -31.28 -3.93 30.70
CA LYS A 48 -32.02 -2.67 30.59
C LYS A 48 -33.20 -2.71 29.62
N GLY A 49 -33.55 -3.92 29.12
CA GLY A 49 -34.73 -4.13 28.27
C GLY A 49 -34.56 -3.82 26.80
N ALA A 50 -33.32 -3.67 26.31
CA ALA A 50 -33.06 -3.52 24.90
C ALA A 50 -33.18 -4.85 24.15
N LYS A 51 -33.61 -4.80 22.90
CA LYS A 51 -33.56 -5.92 21.94
C LYS A 51 -32.21 -5.93 21.25
N VAL A 52 -31.37 -6.91 21.57
CA VAL A 52 -29.99 -6.99 21.05
C VAL A 52 -29.91 -8.04 19.94
N PHE A 53 -29.30 -7.66 18.81
CA PHE A 53 -28.97 -8.54 17.70
C PHE A 53 -27.46 -8.51 17.48
N VAL A 54 -26.81 -9.66 17.53
CA VAL A 54 -25.37 -9.80 17.33
C VAL A 54 -25.09 -10.04 15.85
N GLU A 55 -24.33 -9.17 15.21
CA GLU A 55 -23.99 -9.22 13.79
C GLU A 55 -22.53 -8.87 13.58
N LYS A 56 -21.84 -9.57 12.66
CA LYS A 56 -20.46 -9.21 12.29
C LYS A 56 -20.38 -7.76 11.81
N TRP A 57 -19.24 -7.12 12.11
CA TRP A 57 -19.00 -5.76 11.66
C TRP A 57 -19.00 -5.64 10.15
N LYS A 58 -19.84 -4.78 9.58
CA LYS A 58 -20.03 -4.53 8.13
C LYS A 58 -19.57 -3.12 7.71
N GLY A 59 -19.12 -2.29 8.66
CA GLY A 59 -18.89 -0.86 8.48
C GLY A 59 -20.03 -0.01 9.07
N TYR A 60 -19.76 1.27 9.34
CA TYR A 60 -20.72 2.15 10.03
C TYR A 60 -22.07 2.27 9.33
N GLY A 61 -22.07 2.56 8.02
CA GLY A 61 -23.30 2.71 7.25
C GLY A 61 -24.15 1.44 7.21
N PRO A 62 -23.61 0.29 6.78
CA PRO A 62 -24.35 -0.98 6.78
C PRO A 62 -24.83 -1.42 8.17
N GLN A 63 -24.04 -1.18 9.23
CA GLN A 63 -24.42 -1.54 10.59
C GLN A 63 -25.61 -0.70 11.07
N LYS A 64 -25.61 0.62 10.81
CA LYS A 64 -26.73 1.52 11.10
C LYS A 64 -27.97 1.15 10.27
N ASN A 65 -27.83 0.74 9.01
CA ASN A 65 -28.94 0.25 8.21
C ASN A 65 -29.57 -1.03 8.79
N SER A 66 -28.77 -1.96 9.32
CA SER A 66 -29.30 -3.14 10.04
C SER A 66 -30.15 -2.76 11.25
N VAL A 67 -29.80 -1.67 11.96
CA VAL A 67 -30.64 -1.09 13.03
C VAL A 67 -31.98 -0.62 12.47
N LEU A 68 -31.93 0.20 11.37
CA LEU A 68 -33.12 0.80 10.78
C LEU A 68 -34.14 -0.26 10.29
N GLU A 69 -33.64 -1.35 9.72
CA GLU A 69 -34.48 -2.48 9.25
C GLU A 69 -35.29 -3.14 10.38
N LYS A 70 -34.81 -3.06 11.62
CA LYS A 70 -35.44 -3.65 12.79
C LYS A 70 -36.33 -2.69 13.58
N CYS A 71 -36.19 -1.38 13.34
CA CYS A 71 -36.99 -0.33 13.97
C CYS A 71 -38.41 -0.28 13.39
N LYS A 72 -39.43 -0.33 14.27
CA LYS A 72 -40.85 -0.35 13.89
C LYS A 72 -41.63 0.91 14.27
N GLY A 73 -41.01 1.84 15.02
CA GLY A 73 -41.62 3.08 15.44
C GLY A 73 -41.89 4.04 14.27
N GLU A 74 -42.87 4.92 14.43
CA GLU A 74 -43.15 6.01 13.52
C GLU A 74 -41.96 6.97 13.41
N TRP A 75 -41.29 7.19 14.52
CA TRP A 75 -40.06 7.97 14.64
C TRP A 75 -38.87 7.09 14.97
N ILE A 76 -37.71 7.46 14.47
CA ILE A 76 -36.43 6.83 14.78
C ILE A 76 -35.50 7.87 15.41
N LEU A 77 -34.98 7.55 16.59
CA LEU A 77 -33.85 8.24 17.20
C LEU A 77 -32.63 7.33 17.10
N LEU A 78 -31.66 7.69 16.27
CA LEU A 78 -30.42 6.94 16.10
C LEU A 78 -29.30 7.61 16.88
N ILE A 79 -28.75 6.95 17.91
CA ILE A 79 -27.65 7.46 18.74
C ILE A 79 -26.52 6.41 18.80
N ASP A 80 -25.32 6.87 19.11
CA ASP A 80 -24.17 5.98 19.29
C ASP A 80 -24.10 5.53 20.78
N ALA A 81 -23.42 4.42 21.08
CA ALA A 81 -23.41 3.80 22.41
C ALA A 81 -22.72 4.66 23.49
N ASP A 82 -21.99 5.69 23.09
CA ASP A 82 -21.31 6.69 23.93
C ASP A 82 -22.02 8.07 23.94
N GLU A 83 -23.28 8.11 23.48
CA GLU A 83 -24.12 9.31 23.44
C GLU A 83 -25.25 9.25 24.50
N VAL A 84 -25.46 10.33 25.24
CA VAL A 84 -26.48 10.47 26.27
C VAL A 84 -27.36 11.69 25.94
N ILE A 85 -28.69 11.52 25.88
CA ILE A 85 -29.59 12.64 25.64
C ILE A 85 -29.78 13.48 26.93
N SER A 86 -29.72 14.83 26.78
CA SER A 86 -29.98 15.71 27.93
C SER A 86 -31.44 15.67 28.34
N PRO A 87 -31.79 15.99 29.62
CA PRO A 87 -33.18 16.07 30.07
C PRO A 87 -34.02 17.02 29.22
N GLN A 88 -33.46 18.15 28.82
CA GLN A 88 -34.12 19.14 27.95
C GLN A 88 -34.40 18.56 26.56
N LEU A 89 -33.45 17.78 25.99
CA LEU A 89 -33.64 17.11 24.70
C LEU A 89 -34.72 16.02 24.81
N LYS A 90 -34.76 15.28 25.92
CA LYS A 90 -35.79 14.29 26.18
C LYS A 90 -37.19 14.88 26.06
N GLU A 91 -37.44 16.00 26.76
CA GLU A 91 -38.75 16.68 26.70
C GLU A 91 -39.05 17.26 25.31
N LYS A 92 -38.03 17.77 24.63
CA LYS A 92 -38.20 18.28 23.26
C LYS A 92 -38.59 17.15 22.28
N ILE A 93 -37.99 15.98 22.39
CA ILE A 93 -38.35 14.80 21.59
C ILE A 93 -39.80 14.38 21.86
N LYS A 94 -40.22 14.29 23.14
CA LYS A 94 -41.62 13.98 23.49
C LYS A 94 -42.62 14.92 22.83
N ILE A 95 -42.34 16.23 22.83
CA ILE A 95 -43.19 17.22 22.17
C ILE A 95 -43.28 16.98 20.66
N ILE A 96 -42.15 16.70 20.01
CA ILE A 96 -42.08 16.49 18.56
C ILE A 96 -42.84 15.25 18.14
N ILE A 97 -42.60 14.10 18.80
CA ILE A 97 -43.19 12.80 18.41
C ILE A 97 -44.70 12.72 18.73
N ASN A 98 -45.20 13.54 19.64
CA ASN A 98 -46.62 13.63 20.01
C ASN A 98 -47.39 14.70 19.25
N SER A 99 -46.71 15.51 18.42
CA SER A 99 -47.35 16.57 17.64
C SER A 99 -48.06 15.98 16.41
N GLU A 100 -49.31 16.35 16.18
CA GLU A 100 -50.05 15.99 14.96
C GLU A 100 -49.41 16.61 13.71
N ASN A 101 -48.86 17.83 13.86
CA ASN A 101 -48.22 18.58 12.80
C ASN A 101 -46.76 18.95 13.20
N PRO A 102 -45.82 18.01 13.18
CA PRO A 102 -44.44 18.31 13.54
C PRO A 102 -43.82 19.29 12.52
N SER A 103 -43.02 20.21 13.00
CA SER A 103 -42.45 21.28 12.19
C SER A 103 -41.45 20.79 11.10
N SER A 104 -41.09 19.50 11.11
CA SER A 104 -40.28 18.79 10.12
C SER A 104 -40.37 17.28 10.34
N ASP A 105 -40.03 16.49 9.31
CA ASP A 105 -39.87 15.04 9.42
C ASP A 105 -38.45 14.62 9.76
N VAL A 106 -37.46 15.56 9.71
CA VAL A 106 -36.04 15.26 9.95
C VAL A 106 -35.41 16.38 10.78
N TYR A 107 -34.70 15.98 11.84
CA TYR A 107 -34.05 16.90 12.75
C TYR A 107 -32.57 16.60 12.89
N LYS A 108 -31.76 17.67 12.93
CA LYS A 108 -30.38 17.67 13.39
C LYS A 108 -30.33 18.11 14.83
N ILE A 109 -29.63 17.35 15.66
CA ILE A 109 -29.46 17.61 17.09
C ILE A 109 -28.01 18.05 17.33
N LYS A 110 -27.84 19.03 18.22
CA LYS A 110 -26.53 19.55 18.61
C LYS A 110 -25.78 18.52 19.44
N LEU A 111 -24.50 18.26 19.11
CA LEU A 111 -23.60 17.46 19.94
C LEU A 111 -22.86 18.35 20.94
N ARG A 112 -22.78 17.90 22.17
CA ARG A 112 -21.91 18.43 23.22
C ARG A 112 -20.82 17.41 23.50
N ASN A 113 -19.62 17.65 22.96
CA ASN A 113 -18.54 16.70 23.06
C ASN A 113 -17.78 16.83 24.38
N ILE A 114 -17.57 15.70 25.06
CA ILE A 114 -16.75 15.57 26.25
C ILE A 114 -15.51 14.75 25.87
N ALA A 115 -14.35 15.37 25.93
CA ALA A 115 -13.09 14.67 25.71
C ALA A 115 -12.14 14.92 26.89
N PHE A 116 -11.48 13.87 27.37
CA PHE A 116 -10.59 13.93 28.53
C PHE A 116 -11.27 14.54 29.78
N LYS A 117 -12.56 14.18 29.99
CA LYS A 117 -13.41 14.67 31.09
C LYS A 117 -13.72 16.19 31.03
N ARG A 118 -13.45 16.86 29.90
CA ARG A 118 -13.73 18.28 29.68
C ARG A 118 -14.67 18.49 28.51
N GLU A 119 -15.51 19.50 28.61
CA GLU A 119 -16.36 19.95 27.49
C GLU A 119 -15.53 20.65 26.44
N ILE A 120 -15.70 20.26 25.18
CA ILE A 120 -15.03 20.82 24.02
C ILE A 120 -16.05 21.64 23.20
N LYS A 121 -15.80 22.93 23.06
CA LYS A 121 -16.71 23.89 22.38
C LYS A 121 -16.18 24.39 21.05
N PHE A 122 -14.88 24.37 20.86
CA PHE A 122 -14.20 24.95 19.72
C PHE A 122 -13.45 23.89 18.92
N GLY A 123 -12.60 24.30 17.97
CA GLY A 123 -11.80 23.37 17.18
C GLY A 123 -12.60 22.57 16.15
N GLY A 124 -13.85 22.94 15.87
CA GLY A 124 -14.73 22.25 14.92
C GLY A 124 -15.44 21.03 15.49
N TRP A 125 -15.59 20.98 16.80
CA TRP A 125 -16.34 19.95 17.54
C TRP A 125 -17.78 20.37 17.84
N ASP A 126 -18.19 21.59 17.52
CA ASP A 126 -19.56 22.09 17.67
C ASP A 126 -20.36 21.77 16.40
N ASP A 127 -20.93 20.58 16.33
CA ASP A 127 -21.62 20.11 15.13
C ASP A 127 -23.07 19.70 15.41
N TYR A 128 -23.89 19.76 14.35
CA TYR A 128 -25.26 19.27 14.34
C TYR A 128 -25.34 18.02 13.46
N VAL A 129 -25.78 16.90 14.06
CA VAL A 129 -25.91 15.61 13.37
C VAL A 129 -27.37 15.21 13.21
N ILE A 130 -27.74 14.55 12.11
CA ILE A 130 -29.08 13.99 11.92
C ILE A 130 -29.20 12.81 12.89
N ARG A 131 -30.17 12.91 13.82
CA ARG A 131 -30.39 11.87 14.85
C ARG A 131 -31.87 11.48 15.03
N LEU A 132 -32.84 12.37 14.70
CA LEU A 132 -34.28 12.11 14.84
C LEU A 132 -35.00 12.33 13.53
N TRP A 133 -35.81 11.33 13.10
CA TRP A 133 -36.61 11.44 11.87
C TRP A 133 -37.81 10.50 11.87
N LYS A 134 -38.81 10.80 11.02
CA LYS A 134 -39.91 9.85 10.71
C LYS A 134 -39.37 8.67 9.91
N ASN A 135 -39.78 7.48 10.27
CA ASN A 135 -39.34 6.24 9.62
C ASN A 135 -39.54 6.30 8.09
N GLY A 136 -38.55 5.86 7.34
CA GLY A 136 -38.52 5.92 5.87
C GLY A 136 -38.06 7.27 5.26
N LYS A 137 -37.89 8.34 6.05
CA LYS A 137 -37.49 9.67 5.54
C LYS A 137 -35.99 9.87 5.38
N VAL A 138 -35.15 9.00 5.93
CA VAL A 138 -33.68 9.09 5.84
C VAL A 138 -33.12 7.77 5.37
N LYS A 139 -32.18 7.84 4.40
CA LYS A 139 -31.36 6.73 3.94
C LYS A 139 -29.93 6.95 4.38
N ILE A 140 -29.26 5.90 4.85
CA ILE A 140 -27.84 5.95 5.22
C ILE A 140 -27.03 5.25 4.12
N SER A 141 -25.97 5.94 3.63
CA SER A 141 -25.10 5.36 2.59
C SER A 141 -24.37 4.11 3.11
N SER A 142 -24.16 3.13 2.23
CA SER A 142 -23.44 1.87 2.55
C SER A 142 -21.91 2.05 2.68
N ARG A 143 -21.42 3.25 2.99
CA ARG A 143 -19.99 3.49 3.19
C ARG A 143 -19.49 2.88 4.50
N GLU A 144 -18.35 2.23 4.44
CA GLU A 144 -17.72 1.62 5.62
C GLU A 144 -17.28 2.67 6.66
N VAL A 145 -16.87 3.86 6.20
CA VAL A 145 -16.42 4.98 7.05
C VAL A 145 -16.99 6.29 6.49
N HIS A 146 -17.37 7.21 7.37
CA HIS A 146 -18.01 8.49 7.03
C HIS A 146 -19.31 8.29 6.23
N GLU A 147 -20.26 7.60 6.85
CA GLU A 147 -21.61 7.44 6.32
C GLU A 147 -22.29 8.79 6.04
N GLN A 148 -23.11 8.84 5.03
CA GLN A 148 -23.89 10.04 4.67
C GLN A 148 -25.38 9.75 4.85
N TYR A 149 -26.05 10.67 5.52
CA TYR A 149 -27.50 10.69 5.66
C TYR A 149 -28.11 11.45 4.49
N GLN A 150 -29.01 10.79 3.74
CA GLN A 150 -29.69 11.35 2.56
C GLN A 150 -31.16 11.47 2.85
N THR A 151 -31.73 12.64 2.58
CA THR A 151 -33.15 12.94 2.76
C THR A 151 -33.58 14.04 1.80
N GLU A 152 -34.83 13.98 1.32
CA GLU A 152 -35.50 15.04 0.57
C GLU A 152 -36.29 15.97 1.47
N SER A 153 -36.49 15.59 2.75
CA SER A 153 -37.24 16.38 3.71
C SER A 153 -36.45 17.61 4.16
N LYS A 154 -37.15 18.68 4.49
CA LYS A 154 -36.56 19.86 5.11
C LYS A 154 -35.98 19.47 6.48
N ILE A 155 -34.73 19.83 6.73
CA ILE A 155 -34.05 19.51 7.98
C ILE A 155 -34.16 20.68 8.95
N LYS A 156 -34.67 20.46 10.16
CA LYS A 156 -34.66 21.43 11.25
C LYS A 156 -33.60 21.13 12.31
N LYS A 157 -33.15 22.17 13.01
CA LYS A 157 -32.16 22.05 14.08
C LYS A 157 -32.87 22.06 15.44
N ILE A 158 -32.45 21.18 16.33
CA ILE A 158 -32.78 21.13 17.74
C ILE A 158 -31.55 21.63 18.49
N LYS A 159 -31.76 22.66 19.37
CA LYS A 159 -30.67 23.30 20.14
C LYS A 159 -30.28 22.53 21.39
N GLU A 160 -31.25 21.78 21.92
CA GLU A 160 -31.06 20.86 23.03
C GLU A 160 -30.06 19.75 22.61
N MET A 161 -29.25 19.23 23.53
CA MET A 161 -28.00 18.57 23.18
C MET A 161 -28.01 17.08 23.47
N ILE A 162 -27.31 16.33 22.65
CA ILE A 162 -26.76 15.01 22.97
C ILE A 162 -25.36 15.21 23.56
N ILE A 163 -25.10 14.64 24.71
CA ILE A 163 -23.76 14.61 25.34
C ILE A 163 -23.03 13.40 24.79
N HIS A 164 -21.92 13.65 24.12
CA HIS A 164 -21.10 12.62 23.47
C HIS A 164 -19.77 12.47 24.19
N TYR A 165 -19.53 11.32 24.80
CA TYR A 165 -18.30 10.97 25.52
C TYR A 165 -17.27 10.40 24.54
N THR A 166 -16.53 11.28 23.87
CA THR A 166 -15.69 10.92 22.73
C THR A 166 -14.44 10.13 23.12
N TYR A 167 -13.73 10.60 24.16
CA TYR A 167 -12.49 9.99 24.64
C TYR A 167 -12.35 10.21 26.16
N ASP A 168 -12.17 9.13 26.91
CA ASP A 168 -11.91 9.19 28.35
C ASP A 168 -10.42 9.30 28.66
N SER A 169 -9.56 8.76 27.79
CA SER A 169 -8.10 8.76 27.96
C SER A 169 -7.36 8.98 26.63
N ILE A 170 -6.08 9.31 26.74
CA ILE A 170 -5.17 9.39 25.57
C ILE A 170 -4.95 8.00 24.97
N GLU A 171 -4.91 6.95 25.79
CA GLU A 171 -4.75 5.56 25.32
C GLU A 171 -5.90 5.16 24.42
N GLU A 172 -7.15 5.34 24.84
CA GLU A 172 -8.35 5.11 24.03
C GLU A 172 -8.31 5.92 22.72
N PHE A 173 -7.88 7.19 22.80
CA PHE A 173 -7.72 8.01 21.60
C PHE A 173 -6.72 7.40 20.62
N LEU A 174 -5.56 6.94 21.08
CA LEU A 174 -4.52 6.37 20.24
C LEU A 174 -4.95 5.03 19.61
N GLU A 175 -5.67 4.20 20.33
CA GLU A 175 -6.25 2.96 19.78
C GLU A 175 -7.25 3.25 18.66
N LYS A 176 -8.22 4.15 18.91
CA LYS A 176 -9.18 4.61 17.91
C LYS A 176 -8.46 5.25 16.70
N LEU A 177 -7.43 6.09 16.94
CA LEU A 177 -6.61 6.68 15.89
C LEU A 177 -5.95 5.61 15.03
N ASN A 178 -5.33 4.61 15.64
CA ASN A 178 -4.65 3.53 14.91
C ASN A 178 -5.64 2.76 14.02
N ARG A 179 -6.80 2.38 14.56
CA ARG A 179 -7.86 1.66 13.84
C ARG A 179 -8.43 2.48 12.67
N TYR A 180 -8.87 3.71 12.91
CA TYR A 180 -9.49 4.55 11.88
C TYR A 180 -8.52 5.02 10.80
N THR A 181 -7.24 5.26 11.12
CA THR A 181 -6.25 5.61 10.11
C THR A 181 -5.95 4.45 9.17
N SER A 182 -5.95 3.19 9.66
CA SER A 182 -5.78 1.99 8.84
C SER A 182 -6.96 1.80 7.88
N GLN A 183 -8.21 1.90 8.38
CA GLN A 183 -9.41 1.81 7.55
C GLN A 183 -9.44 2.89 6.46
N SER A 184 -9.18 4.15 6.84
CA SER A 184 -9.13 5.27 5.90
C SER A 184 -8.02 5.12 4.86
N ALA A 185 -6.86 4.56 5.22
CA ALA A 185 -5.77 4.31 4.29
C ALA A 185 -6.19 3.30 3.21
N LYS A 186 -6.81 2.19 3.60
CA LYS A 186 -7.36 1.18 2.67
C LYS A 186 -8.41 1.75 1.73
N GLU A 187 -9.36 2.56 2.25
CA GLU A 187 -10.37 3.23 1.41
C GLU A 187 -9.72 4.18 0.39
N TYR A 188 -8.72 4.96 0.81
CA TYR A 188 -8.01 5.88 -0.07
C TYR A 188 -7.15 5.17 -1.10
N MET A 189 -6.64 3.97 -0.78
CA MET A 189 -5.95 3.09 -1.72
C MET A 189 -6.89 2.61 -2.82
N LYS A 190 -8.10 2.15 -2.48
CA LYS A 190 -9.15 1.78 -3.45
C LYS A 190 -9.49 2.94 -4.42
N LYS A 191 -9.37 4.19 -3.96
CA LYS A 191 -9.57 5.42 -4.77
C LYS A 191 -8.33 5.87 -5.56
N GLY A 192 -7.26 5.08 -5.61
CA GLY A 192 -6.02 5.38 -6.35
C GLY A 192 -5.25 6.59 -5.84
N LYS A 193 -5.44 7.00 -4.58
CA LYS A 193 -4.75 8.17 -4.02
C LYS A 193 -3.32 7.80 -3.63
N ASN A 194 -2.36 8.60 -4.09
CA ASN A 194 -0.94 8.48 -3.74
C ASN A 194 -0.39 9.85 -3.30
N PRO A 195 -0.34 10.15 -2.01
CA PRO A 195 0.16 11.43 -1.53
C PRO A 195 1.68 11.47 -1.50
N SER A 196 2.26 12.57 -2.02
CA SER A 196 3.68 12.88 -1.84
C SER A 196 3.96 13.33 -0.40
N PHE A 197 5.24 13.24 0.04
CA PHE A 197 5.67 13.70 1.36
C PHE A 197 5.24 15.16 1.66
N ILE A 198 5.44 16.06 0.69
CA ILE A 198 5.05 17.47 0.83
C ILE A 198 3.54 17.60 1.06
N LYS A 199 2.72 16.83 0.32
CA LYS A 199 1.27 16.81 0.52
C LYS A 199 0.86 16.30 1.90
N ILE A 200 1.55 15.29 2.43
CA ILE A 200 1.27 14.76 3.78
C ILE A 200 1.55 15.84 4.82
N TYR A 201 2.74 16.43 4.77
CA TYR A 201 3.17 17.45 5.70
C TYR A 201 2.29 18.71 5.66
N SER A 202 1.99 19.22 4.47
CA SER A 202 1.12 20.40 4.32
C SER A 202 -0.29 20.16 4.86
N LYS A 203 -0.87 18.97 4.63
CA LYS A 203 -2.20 18.62 5.17
C LYS A 203 -2.18 18.48 6.70
N MET A 204 -1.12 17.92 7.26
CA MET A 204 -0.91 17.81 8.70
C MET A 204 -0.85 19.19 9.35
N MET A 205 -0.02 20.09 8.82
CA MET A 205 0.13 21.44 9.33
C MET A 205 -1.15 22.26 9.18
N PHE A 206 -1.81 22.17 8.02
CA PHE A 206 -3.08 22.84 7.78
C PHE A 206 -4.18 22.33 8.71
N ARG A 207 -4.24 21.02 9.03
CA ARG A 207 -5.22 20.47 9.96
C ARG A 207 -5.06 21.05 11.36
N PHE A 208 -3.83 21.14 11.86
CA PHE A 208 -3.54 21.77 13.15
C PHE A 208 -3.93 23.25 13.15
N PHE A 209 -3.43 24.01 12.18
CA PHE A 209 -3.72 25.45 12.06
C PHE A 209 -5.21 25.72 11.96
N ARG A 210 -5.94 24.96 11.14
CA ARG A 210 -7.38 25.10 11.00
C ARG A 210 -8.11 24.90 12.33
N MET A 211 -7.81 23.79 13.04
CA MET A 211 -8.52 23.48 14.28
C MET A 211 -8.14 24.41 15.42
N TYR A 212 -6.85 24.65 15.61
CA TYR A 212 -6.35 25.40 16.75
C TYR A 212 -6.56 26.91 16.60
N ILE A 213 -6.28 27.45 15.39
CA ILE A 213 -6.37 28.89 15.14
C ILE A 213 -7.72 29.28 14.51
N LEU A 214 -8.04 28.76 13.29
CA LEU A 214 -9.21 29.23 12.55
C LEU A 214 -10.54 28.83 13.22
N GLN A 215 -10.59 27.69 13.87
CA GLN A 215 -11.76 27.20 14.60
C GLN A 215 -11.67 27.48 16.12
N LEU A 216 -10.77 28.39 16.53
CA LEU A 216 -10.61 28.86 17.89
C LEU A 216 -10.35 27.77 18.95
N GLY A 217 -9.77 26.63 18.55
CA GLY A 217 -9.49 25.53 19.48
C GLY A 217 -8.62 25.91 20.67
N PHE A 218 -7.84 26.99 20.58
CA PHE A 218 -7.06 27.53 21.70
C PHE A 218 -7.94 28.02 22.86
N MET A 219 -9.23 28.33 22.61
CA MET A 219 -10.16 28.73 23.65
C MET A 219 -10.60 27.59 24.58
N ASP A 220 -10.43 26.33 24.16
CA ASP A 220 -10.62 25.16 25.01
C ASP A 220 -9.34 24.79 25.79
N GLY A 221 -8.35 25.69 25.83
CA GLY A 221 -7.14 25.54 26.62
C GLY A 221 -6.26 24.36 26.17
N TYR A 222 -5.79 23.59 27.16
CA TYR A 222 -4.90 22.46 26.94
C TYR A 222 -5.56 21.34 26.12
N GLU A 223 -6.82 21.02 26.42
CA GLU A 223 -7.59 19.98 25.74
C GLU A 223 -7.82 20.34 24.25
N GLY A 224 -8.10 21.61 23.97
CA GLY A 224 -8.21 22.11 22.58
C GLY A 224 -6.88 22.00 21.81
N TYR A 225 -5.75 22.28 22.48
CA TYR A 225 -4.42 22.04 21.88
C TYR A 225 -4.19 20.56 21.61
N LEU A 226 -4.46 19.68 22.58
CA LEU A 226 -4.30 18.23 22.42
C LEU A 226 -5.12 17.70 21.24
N LEU A 227 -6.39 18.04 21.16
CA LEU A 227 -7.28 17.60 20.08
C LEU A 227 -6.82 18.09 18.70
N ALA A 228 -6.38 19.34 18.58
CA ALA A 228 -5.82 19.88 17.34
C ALA A 228 -4.53 19.15 16.95
N LYS A 229 -3.64 18.91 17.93
CA LYS A 229 -2.37 18.20 17.72
C LYS A 229 -2.59 16.76 17.29
N TYR A 230 -3.43 16.02 18.01
CA TYR A 230 -3.74 14.63 17.69
C TYR A 230 -4.52 14.47 16.37
N SER A 231 -5.43 15.39 16.03
CA SER A 231 -6.08 15.41 14.71
C SER A 231 -5.08 15.64 13.57
N SER A 232 -4.05 16.44 13.83
CA SER A 232 -2.91 16.63 12.93
C SER A 232 -2.12 15.32 12.75
N ILE A 233 -1.79 14.63 13.86
CA ILE A 233 -1.14 13.32 13.87
C ILE A 233 -2.00 12.27 13.16
N TYR A 234 -3.32 12.23 13.41
CA TYR A 234 -4.26 11.38 12.67
C TYR A 234 -4.11 11.57 11.15
N THR A 235 -4.07 12.84 10.71
CA THR A 235 -3.92 13.16 9.29
C THR A 235 -2.59 12.65 8.73
N MET A 236 -1.49 12.85 9.47
CA MET A 236 -0.17 12.35 9.10
C MET A 236 -0.17 10.81 9.01
N THR A 237 -0.62 10.13 10.08
CA THR A 237 -0.62 8.66 10.19
C THR A 237 -1.43 8.02 9.07
N LYS A 238 -2.65 8.53 8.79
CA LYS A 238 -3.49 8.04 7.70
C LYS A 238 -2.78 8.07 6.34
N TYR A 239 -2.18 9.19 5.99
CA TYR A 239 -1.51 9.33 4.71
C TYR A 239 -0.16 8.59 4.66
N THR A 240 0.51 8.41 5.80
CA THR A 240 1.73 7.59 5.89
C THR A 240 1.40 6.11 5.67
N LYS A 241 0.36 5.59 6.34
CA LYS A 241 -0.14 4.23 6.10
C LYS A 241 -0.60 4.02 4.65
N LEU A 242 -1.32 4.99 4.07
CA LEU A 242 -1.69 4.94 2.65
C LEU A 242 -0.46 4.86 1.74
N ARG A 243 0.59 5.59 2.06
CA ARG A 243 1.84 5.54 1.30
C ARG A 243 2.53 4.18 1.43
N GLU A 244 2.56 3.62 2.62
CA GLU A 244 3.09 2.27 2.90
C GLU A 244 2.33 1.21 2.11
N GLU A 245 1.01 1.16 2.19
CA GLU A 245 0.15 0.26 1.42
C GLU A 245 0.36 0.40 -0.10
N TYR A 246 0.50 1.64 -0.59
CA TYR A 246 0.78 1.90 -1.99
C TYR A 246 2.13 1.30 -2.42
N TYR A 247 3.20 1.48 -1.63
CA TYR A 247 4.50 0.91 -1.97
C TYR A 247 4.51 -0.62 -1.87
N ASN A 248 3.85 -1.18 -0.86
CA ASN A 248 3.69 -2.63 -0.72
C ASN A 248 2.93 -3.23 -1.92
N SER A 249 1.86 -2.57 -2.39
CA SER A 249 1.11 -3.05 -3.55
C SER A 249 1.94 -3.02 -4.85
N LEU A 250 2.82 -2.03 -5.01
CA LEU A 250 3.73 -1.98 -6.16
C LEU A 250 4.73 -3.14 -6.15
N GLY A 251 5.25 -3.50 -4.98
CA GLY A 251 6.19 -4.62 -4.82
C GLY A 251 5.56 -5.98 -5.12
N ASN A 252 4.32 -6.17 -4.72
CA ASN A 252 3.61 -7.46 -4.82
C ASN A 252 3.43 -7.98 -6.25
N GLY A 253 3.52 -7.14 -7.26
CA GLY A 253 3.49 -7.53 -8.67
C GLY A 253 4.87 -7.72 -9.31
N THR A 254 5.98 -7.63 -8.56
CA THR A 254 7.33 -7.57 -9.11
C THR A 254 8.23 -8.66 -8.56
N SER A 255 8.93 -9.37 -9.46
CA SER A 255 10.00 -10.31 -9.11
C SER A 255 11.36 -9.71 -9.48
N LEU A 256 12.34 -9.79 -8.56
CA LEU A 256 13.72 -9.40 -8.81
C LEU A 256 14.56 -10.67 -9.08
N VAL A 257 15.06 -10.79 -10.31
CA VAL A 257 15.93 -11.91 -10.73
C VAL A 257 17.38 -11.45 -10.68
N ILE A 258 18.22 -12.15 -9.92
CA ILE A 258 19.64 -11.86 -9.74
C ILE A 258 20.46 -13.01 -10.33
N THR A 259 21.20 -12.74 -11.42
CA THR A 259 22.06 -13.75 -12.08
C THR A 259 23.40 -13.85 -11.35
N THR A 260 23.84 -15.03 -11.00
CA THR A 260 25.12 -15.25 -10.32
C THR A 260 25.87 -16.47 -10.81
N TYR A 261 27.19 -16.45 -10.66
CA TYR A 261 28.08 -17.58 -10.87
C TYR A 261 29.36 -17.43 -10.04
N ASN A 262 29.60 -18.34 -9.09
CA ASN A 262 30.85 -18.49 -8.32
C ASN A 262 31.46 -17.20 -7.75
N TRP A 263 30.63 -16.23 -7.34
CA TRP A 263 31.11 -15.02 -6.68
C TRP A 263 30.27 -14.63 -5.45
N PRO A 264 30.35 -15.46 -4.36
CA PRO A 264 29.47 -15.29 -3.19
C PRO A 264 29.61 -13.92 -2.53
N LYS A 265 30.83 -13.34 -2.47
CA LYS A 265 31.04 -12.03 -1.84
C LYS A 265 30.35 -10.89 -2.57
N ALA A 266 30.30 -10.90 -3.90
CA ALA A 266 29.56 -9.91 -4.68
C ALA A 266 28.05 -10.11 -4.51
N LEU A 267 27.58 -11.37 -4.59
CA LEU A 267 26.18 -11.71 -4.39
C LEU A 267 25.68 -11.28 -3.00
N GLU A 268 26.50 -11.44 -1.95
CA GLU A 268 26.16 -11.00 -0.59
C GLU A 268 25.85 -9.51 -0.53
N ILE A 269 26.69 -8.67 -1.16
CA ILE A 269 26.50 -7.21 -1.20
C ILE A 269 25.28 -6.85 -2.06
N CYS A 270 25.08 -7.55 -3.18
CA CYS A 270 23.92 -7.36 -4.03
C CYS A 270 22.62 -7.67 -3.27
N LEU A 271 22.55 -8.81 -2.58
CA LEU A 271 21.41 -9.22 -1.77
C LEU A 271 21.11 -8.24 -0.64
N ASN A 272 22.12 -7.78 0.10
CA ASN A 272 21.94 -6.77 1.14
C ASN A 272 21.32 -5.50 0.55
N SER A 273 21.80 -5.01 -0.59
CA SER A 273 21.22 -3.84 -1.26
C SER A 273 19.81 -4.09 -1.81
N ALA A 274 19.49 -5.32 -2.20
CA ALA A 274 18.16 -5.73 -2.65
C ALA A 274 17.15 -5.81 -1.49
N LEU A 275 17.59 -6.17 -0.30
CA LEU A 275 16.76 -6.21 0.92
C LEU A 275 16.49 -4.81 1.50
N GLU A 276 17.35 -3.82 1.21
CA GLU A 276 17.20 -2.43 1.68
C GLU A 276 16.35 -1.56 0.75
N GLN A 277 15.59 -2.14 -0.18
CA GLN A 277 14.79 -1.38 -1.13
C GLN A 277 13.58 -0.68 -0.49
N THR A 278 13.28 0.55 -0.95
CA THR A 278 12.07 1.31 -0.52
C THR A 278 10.76 0.67 -0.98
N VAL A 279 10.81 -0.12 -2.04
CA VAL A 279 9.74 -1.00 -2.52
C VAL A 279 10.29 -2.40 -2.53
N VAL A 280 9.81 -3.23 -1.62
CA VAL A 280 10.23 -4.63 -1.51
C VAL A 280 9.58 -5.42 -2.64
N PRO A 281 10.34 -6.15 -3.49
CA PRO A 281 9.75 -7.01 -4.50
C PRO A 281 9.02 -8.19 -3.83
N LYS A 282 8.04 -8.78 -4.52
CA LYS A 282 7.30 -9.96 -4.05
C LYS A 282 8.24 -11.12 -3.71
N GLU A 283 9.33 -11.22 -4.45
CA GLU A 283 10.33 -12.27 -4.31
C GLU A 283 11.65 -11.84 -4.94
N ILE A 284 12.72 -12.45 -4.46
CA ILE A 284 14.08 -12.35 -5.01
C ILE A 284 14.49 -13.74 -5.51
N ILE A 285 14.69 -13.90 -6.80
CA ILE A 285 15.04 -15.18 -7.40
C ILE A 285 16.50 -15.16 -7.82
N ILE A 286 17.30 -16.02 -7.24
CA ILE A 286 18.73 -16.17 -7.58
C ILE A 286 18.83 -17.11 -8.76
N ALA A 287 19.13 -16.56 -9.94
CA ALA A 287 19.41 -17.30 -11.18
C ALA A 287 20.87 -17.74 -11.15
N ASP A 288 21.13 -18.90 -10.60
CA ASP A 288 22.47 -19.44 -10.37
C ASP A 288 22.90 -20.38 -11.51
N ASP A 289 23.97 -19.99 -12.21
CA ASP A 289 24.49 -20.71 -13.40
C ASP A 289 25.47 -21.83 -13.03
N GLY A 290 25.23 -22.52 -11.93
CA GLY A 290 26.04 -23.68 -11.51
C GLY A 290 27.15 -23.36 -10.52
N SER A 291 26.87 -22.44 -9.60
CA SER A 291 27.84 -22.09 -8.55
C SER A 291 28.12 -23.25 -7.60
N LYS A 292 29.32 -23.20 -7.00
CA LYS A 292 29.82 -24.15 -5.99
C LYS A 292 29.15 -23.91 -4.64
N GLN A 293 29.44 -24.82 -3.69
CA GLN A 293 28.82 -24.91 -2.37
C GLN A 293 28.80 -23.57 -1.59
N GLU A 294 29.88 -22.78 -1.67
CA GLU A 294 29.96 -21.49 -0.96
C GLU A 294 28.82 -20.51 -1.32
N THR A 295 28.42 -20.46 -2.61
CA THR A 295 27.29 -19.64 -3.06
C THR A 295 25.97 -20.24 -2.59
N ILE A 296 25.83 -21.57 -2.63
CA ILE A 296 24.64 -22.28 -2.15
C ILE A 296 24.44 -22.00 -0.64
N ASP A 297 25.49 -22.09 0.16
CA ASP A 297 25.44 -21.86 1.60
C ASP A 297 25.12 -20.39 1.93
N LEU A 298 25.66 -19.46 1.14
CA LEU A 298 25.29 -18.04 1.24
C LEU A 298 23.78 -17.85 1.03
N VAL A 299 23.22 -18.38 -0.04
CA VAL A 299 21.78 -18.25 -0.35
C VAL A 299 20.93 -18.85 0.76
N LYS A 300 21.25 -20.06 1.24
CA LYS A 300 20.57 -20.70 2.38
C LYS A 300 20.61 -19.84 3.64
N ARG A 301 21.74 -19.21 3.94
CA ARG A 301 21.89 -18.29 5.07
C ARG A 301 20.93 -17.09 4.94
N PHE A 302 20.84 -16.48 3.76
CA PHE A 302 19.91 -15.37 3.51
C PHE A 302 18.45 -15.79 3.62
N GLN A 303 18.06 -16.95 3.07
CA GLN A 303 16.72 -17.52 3.21
C GLN A 303 16.32 -17.67 4.68
N LYS A 304 17.24 -18.19 5.51
CA LYS A 304 17.00 -18.35 6.95
C LYS A 304 16.92 -17.03 7.70
N SER A 305 17.77 -16.05 7.34
CA SER A 305 17.83 -14.76 8.04
C SER A 305 16.72 -13.80 7.64
N TYR A 306 16.15 -13.94 6.44
CA TYR A 306 15.12 -13.05 5.88
C TYR A 306 13.92 -13.84 5.32
N PRO A 307 13.20 -14.63 6.13
CA PRO A 307 12.12 -15.50 5.66
C PRO A 307 10.97 -14.71 5.00
N GLN A 308 10.76 -13.46 5.41
CA GLN A 308 9.73 -12.57 4.86
C GLN A 308 10.03 -12.08 3.43
N SER A 309 11.27 -12.20 2.95
CA SER A 309 11.70 -11.65 1.65
C SER A 309 11.55 -12.63 0.49
N ASN A 310 11.01 -13.81 0.74
CA ASN A 310 10.77 -14.86 -0.27
C ASN A 310 11.94 -15.02 -1.26
N ILE A 311 13.11 -15.42 -0.73
CA ILE A 311 14.32 -15.65 -1.54
C ILE A 311 14.25 -17.05 -2.13
N ILE A 312 14.25 -17.17 -3.45
CA ILE A 312 14.19 -18.45 -4.18
C ILE A 312 15.53 -18.72 -4.84
N HIS A 313 16.11 -19.91 -4.61
CA HIS A 313 17.32 -20.35 -5.30
C HIS A 313 16.95 -21.17 -6.55
N SER A 314 17.31 -20.67 -7.72
CA SER A 314 17.13 -21.34 -9.01
C SER A 314 18.49 -21.73 -9.57
N TRP A 315 19.03 -22.84 -9.04
CA TRP A 315 20.32 -23.40 -9.43
C TRP A 315 20.18 -24.34 -10.62
N GLN A 316 21.20 -24.40 -11.46
CA GLN A 316 21.37 -25.39 -12.51
C GLN A 316 22.80 -25.98 -12.47
N GLU A 317 23.00 -27.14 -13.08
CA GLU A 317 24.32 -27.79 -13.17
C GLU A 317 25.31 -26.93 -13.97
N ASP A 318 26.56 -26.85 -13.50
CA ASP A 318 27.65 -26.16 -14.21
C ASP A 318 28.04 -26.92 -15.50
N LYS A 319 27.68 -26.36 -16.62
CA LYS A 319 28.06 -26.85 -17.96
C LYS A 319 28.60 -25.68 -18.82
N GLY A 320 29.37 -24.79 -18.20
CA GLY A 320 29.87 -23.55 -18.79
C GLY A 320 28.88 -22.40 -18.71
N PHE A 321 29.23 -21.27 -19.32
CA PHE A 321 28.46 -20.02 -19.21
C PHE A 321 27.11 -20.10 -19.97
N ARG A 322 26.01 -20.25 -19.24
CA ARG A 322 24.65 -20.38 -19.76
C ARG A 322 23.66 -19.44 -19.08
N ALA A 323 24.06 -18.18 -18.97
CA ALA A 323 23.27 -17.17 -18.26
C ALA A 323 21.84 -17.00 -18.82
N GLY A 324 21.62 -17.16 -20.14
CA GLY A 324 20.29 -17.13 -20.76
C GLY A 324 19.37 -18.21 -20.20
N MET A 325 19.87 -19.46 -20.11
CA MET A 325 19.14 -20.60 -19.52
C MET A 325 18.87 -20.40 -18.03
N SER A 326 19.85 -19.94 -17.26
CA SER A 326 19.69 -19.67 -15.83
C SER A 326 18.62 -18.61 -15.58
N ARG A 327 18.60 -17.53 -16.38
CA ARG A 327 17.56 -16.50 -16.33
C ARG A 327 16.18 -17.03 -16.69
N ASN A 328 16.04 -17.82 -17.76
CA ASN A 328 14.76 -18.44 -18.13
C ASN A 328 14.21 -19.31 -17.00
N ARG A 329 15.04 -20.15 -16.41
CA ARG A 329 14.67 -21.01 -15.29
C ARG A 329 14.23 -20.20 -14.06
N ALA A 330 14.82 -19.03 -13.80
CA ALA A 330 14.41 -18.15 -12.75
C ALA A 330 13.08 -17.42 -13.10
N ILE A 331 12.93 -16.96 -14.35
CA ILE A 331 11.72 -16.31 -14.84
C ILE A 331 10.51 -17.25 -14.80
N SER A 332 10.68 -18.53 -15.12
CA SER A 332 9.59 -19.52 -15.04
C SER A 332 9.04 -19.66 -13.62
N LYS A 333 9.89 -19.53 -12.59
CA LYS A 333 9.51 -19.57 -11.17
C LYS A 333 8.92 -18.26 -10.66
N ALA A 334 9.06 -17.17 -11.41
CA ALA A 334 8.61 -15.86 -10.97
C ALA A 334 7.08 -15.77 -10.89
N ALA A 335 6.55 -15.33 -9.76
CA ALA A 335 5.12 -15.13 -9.52
C ALA A 335 4.66 -13.67 -9.74
N GLY A 336 5.61 -12.75 -10.01
CA GLY A 336 5.30 -11.36 -10.35
C GLY A 336 5.00 -11.17 -11.83
N ASP A 337 4.12 -10.22 -12.15
CA ASP A 337 3.78 -9.84 -13.53
C ASP A 337 4.84 -8.95 -14.18
N TYR A 338 5.74 -8.38 -13.36
CA TYR A 338 6.84 -7.53 -13.78
C TYR A 338 8.17 -8.09 -13.30
N ILE A 339 9.10 -8.29 -14.21
CA ILE A 339 10.39 -8.94 -13.95
C ILE A 339 11.50 -7.90 -14.05
N ILE A 340 12.29 -7.74 -13.00
CA ILE A 340 13.53 -6.95 -13.00
C ILE A 340 14.70 -7.94 -13.02
N ILE A 341 15.60 -7.82 -13.97
CA ILE A 341 16.79 -8.69 -14.13
C ILE A 341 18.03 -7.87 -13.85
N ILE A 342 18.89 -8.38 -12.98
CA ILE A 342 20.19 -7.79 -12.64
C ILE A 342 21.27 -8.87 -12.56
N ASP A 343 22.54 -8.44 -12.61
CA ASP A 343 23.67 -9.31 -12.30
C ASP A 343 24.01 -9.23 -10.80
N GLY A 344 24.51 -10.32 -10.22
CA GLY A 344 24.82 -10.45 -8.80
C GLY A 344 26.03 -9.67 -8.30
N ASP A 345 26.65 -8.89 -9.17
CA ASP A 345 27.73 -7.96 -8.87
C ASP A 345 27.30 -6.49 -8.88
N LEU A 346 25.99 -6.23 -8.79
CA LEU A 346 25.45 -4.89 -8.66
C LEU A 346 25.15 -4.51 -7.21
N VAL A 347 25.49 -3.27 -6.87
CA VAL A 347 25.03 -2.61 -5.64
C VAL A 347 23.93 -1.64 -6.01
N LEU A 348 22.73 -1.89 -5.52
CA LEU A 348 21.52 -1.16 -5.90
C LEU A 348 21.36 0.11 -5.06
N ASN A 349 20.90 1.20 -5.70
CA ASN A 349 20.36 2.32 -4.94
C ASN A 349 19.07 1.89 -4.23
N ARG A 350 18.83 2.38 -3.02
CA ARG A 350 17.64 2.03 -2.22
C ARG A 350 16.28 2.25 -2.91
N HIS A 351 16.24 3.01 -3.98
CA HIS A 351 15.05 3.28 -4.79
C HIS A 351 15.05 2.54 -6.14
N PHE A 352 15.94 1.59 -6.33
CA PHE A 352 16.14 0.93 -7.61
C PHE A 352 14.88 0.21 -8.11
N VAL A 353 14.27 -0.63 -7.27
CA VAL A 353 13.03 -1.35 -7.58
C VAL A 353 11.88 -0.37 -7.79
N GLU A 354 11.75 0.64 -6.91
CA GLU A 354 10.76 1.72 -7.04
C GLU A 354 10.84 2.42 -8.39
N ASP A 355 12.05 2.73 -8.83
CA ASP A 355 12.29 3.46 -10.08
C ASP A 355 11.91 2.63 -11.31
N HIS A 356 12.21 1.33 -11.32
CA HIS A 356 11.76 0.41 -12.38
C HIS A 356 10.25 0.36 -12.45
N ILE A 357 9.57 0.12 -11.33
CA ILE A 357 8.11 0.00 -11.27
C ILE A 357 7.43 1.31 -11.69
N LYS A 358 7.90 2.47 -11.21
CA LYS A 358 7.31 3.77 -11.59
C LYS A 358 7.49 4.12 -13.05
N ASN A 359 8.48 3.55 -13.68
CA ASN A 359 8.80 3.80 -15.08
C ASN A 359 8.26 2.72 -16.02
N MET A 360 7.65 1.64 -15.51
CA MET A 360 7.05 0.59 -16.35
C MET A 360 5.97 1.18 -17.27
N LYS A 361 5.91 0.68 -18.49
CA LYS A 361 4.95 1.10 -19.50
C LYS A 361 4.66 -0.09 -20.42
N LYS A 362 3.40 -0.43 -20.64
CA LYS A 362 3.01 -1.48 -21.60
C LYS A 362 3.60 -1.20 -22.99
N GLY A 363 4.10 -2.27 -23.62
CA GLY A 363 4.80 -2.18 -24.90
C GLY A 363 6.21 -1.56 -24.80
N CYS A 364 6.79 -1.50 -23.59
CA CYS A 364 8.17 -1.07 -23.38
C CYS A 364 8.86 -1.97 -22.37
N PHE A 365 10.11 -2.32 -22.65
CA PHE A 365 11.03 -2.81 -21.62
C PHE A 365 11.98 -1.69 -21.17
N ILE A 366 12.47 -1.77 -19.96
CA ILE A 366 13.37 -0.78 -19.38
C ILE A 366 14.81 -1.25 -19.49
N GLN A 367 15.70 -0.32 -19.87
CA GLN A 367 17.14 -0.42 -19.73
C GLN A 367 17.61 0.63 -18.74
N GLY A 368 18.06 0.22 -17.56
CA GLY A 368 18.63 1.11 -16.56
C GLY A 368 20.09 1.49 -16.86
N SER A 369 20.57 2.48 -16.13
CA SER A 369 21.97 2.94 -16.19
C SER A 369 22.82 2.24 -15.14
N ARG A 370 24.13 2.18 -15.37
CA ARG A 370 25.09 1.67 -14.38
C ARG A 370 26.29 2.59 -14.20
N VAL A 371 26.80 2.58 -13.00
CA VAL A 371 28.12 3.14 -12.62
C VAL A 371 29.12 1.99 -12.65
N ILE A 372 30.34 2.21 -13.11
CA ILE A 372 31.37 1.15 -13.20
C ILE A 372 32.50 1.52 -12.25
N THR A 373 32.93 0.57 -11.42
CA THR A 373 34.05 0.77 -10.51
C THR A 373 35.36 0.19 -11.04
N SER A 374 36.49 0.73 -10.58
CA SER A 374 37.79 0.09 -10.70
C SER A 374 37.94 -1.02 -9.64
N GLY A 375 38.92 -1.92 -9.82
CA GLY A 375 39.21 -2.98 -8.84
C GLY A 375 39.46 -2.47 -7.42
N VAL A 376 40.20 -1.35 -7.28
CA VAL A 376 40.46 -0.72 -5.98
C VAL A 376 39.15 -0.20 -5.36
N THR A 377 38.28 0.40 -6.14
CA THR A 377 37.01 0.94 -5.65
C THR A 377 36.02 -0.18 -5.32
N ALA A 378 35.97 -1.22 -6.14
CA ALA A 378 35.17 -2.42 -5.85
C ALA A 378 35.59 -3.06 -4.52
N LYS A 379 36.89 -3.21 -4.26
CA LYS A 379 37.41 -3.71 -2.98
C LYS A 379 36.96 -2.86 -1.80
N LYS A 380 37.02 -1.52 -1.91
CA LYS A 380 36.51 -0.61 -0.88
C LYS A 380 35.02 -0.81 -0.59
N ILE A 381 34.20 -1.00 -1.63
CA ILE A 381 32.77 -1.29 -1.46
C ILE A 381 32.58 -2.63 -0.75
N MET A 382 33.35 -3.67 -1.11
CA MET A 382 33.31 -4.98 -0.46
C MET A 382 33.77 -4.95 1.01
N GLU A 383 34.52 -3.92 1.41
CA GLU A 383 34.91 -3.62 2.79
C GLU A 383 33.88 -2.72 3.52
N GLY A 384 32.70 -2.45 2.92
CA GLY A 384 31.64 -1.64 3.51
C GLY A 384 31.82 -0.13 3.36
N LYS A 385 32.83 0.34 2.60
CA LYS A 385 33.04 1.77 2.37
C LYS A 385 32.06 2.33 1.34
N LYS A 386 31.40 3.44 1.67
CA LYS A 386 30.49 4.13 0.73
C LYS A 386 31.29 4.89 -0.33
N ILE A 387 30.78 4.88 -1.56
CA ILE A 387 31.28 5.69 -2.66
C ILE A 387 30.32 6.84 -2.96
N ASN A 388 30.86 7.92 -3.52
CA ASN A 388 30.10 9.10 -3.94
C ASN A 388 30.51 9.55 -5.35
N LEU A 389 29.86 10.61 -5.85
CA LEU A 389 30.07 11.16 -7.19
C LEU A 389 31.53 11.50 -7.51
N PHE A 390 32.32 11.87 -6.49
CA PHE A 390 33.71 12.30 -6.61
C PHE A 390 34.72 11.20 -6.28
N SER A 391 34.25 9.98 -6.03
CA SER A 391 35.14 8.86 -5.69
C SER A 391 36.06 8.53 -6.86
N LYS A 392 37.38 8.43 -6.62
CA LYS A 392 38.38 8.01 -7.62
C LYS A 392 38.07 6.58 -8.10
N GLY A 393 38.36 6.27 -9.37
CA GLY A 393 38.16 4.95 -9.94
C GLY A 393 36.69 4.59 -10.25
N VAL A 394 35.85 5.59 -10.44
CA VAL A 394 34.45 5.44 -10.88
C VAL A 394 34.30 5.99 -12.28
N LYS A 395 33.78 5.15 -13.21
CA LYS A 395 33.38 5.58 -14.57
C LYS A 395 31.87 5.78 -14.62
N ASN A 396 31.42 6.71 -15.45
CA ASN A 396 30.00 7.09 -15.58
C ASN A 396 29.41 7.59 -14.25
N ASN A 397 30.20 8.29 -13.45
CA ASN A 397 29.84 8.77 -12.11
C ASN A 397 28.55 9.62 -12.09
N ILE A 398 28.24 10.36 -13.16
CA ILE A 398 26.99 11.12 -13.31
C ILE A 398 25.75 10.22 -13.18
N ASN A 399 25.85 8.93 -13.47
CA ASN A 399 24.77 7.96 -13.28
C ASN A 399 24.53 7.64 -11.78
N MET A 400 25.35 8.11 -10.85
CA MET A 400 25.07 8.03 -9.40
C MET A 400 23.98 9.03 -8.97
N ILE A 401 23.78 10.08 -9.73
CA ILE A 401 22.77 11.10 -9.44
C ILE A 401 21.39 10.48 -9.68
N ARG A 402 20.56 10.48 -8.66
CA ARG A 402 19.14 10.15 -8.76
C ARG A 402 18.30 11.41 -8.73
N SER A 403 17.57 11.67 -9.81
CA SER A 403 16.71 12.85 -9.95
C SER A 403 15.53 12.56 -10.87
N LYS A 404 14.32 12.62 -10.33
CA LYS A 404 13.07 12.44 -11.10
C LYS A 404 12.87 13.51 -12.17
N ILE A 405 13.36 14.74 -11.93
CA ILE A 405 13.24 15.85 -12.88
C ILE A 405 14.18 15.60 -14.07
N LEU A 406 15.45 15.33 -13.79
CA LEU A 406 16.42 15.02 -14.84
C LEU A 406 16.04 13.73 -15.60
N SER A 407 15.50 12.73 -14.91
CA SER A 407 15.06 11.50 -15.57
C SER A 407 13.98 11.77 -16.61
N LYS A 408 12.97 12.60 -16.31
CA LYS A 408 11.94 12.98 -17.29
C LYS A 408 12.50 13.65 -18.54
N ILE A 409 13.58 14.42 -18.40
CA ILE A 409 14.21 15.15 -19.52
C ILE A 409 15.09 14.23 -20.33
N PHE A 410 15.88 13.36 -19.69
CA PHE A 410 16.95 12.59 -20.33
C PHE A 410 16.61 11.13 -20.64
N THR A 411 15.45 10.61 -20.18
CA THR A 411 14.98 9.27 -20.54
C THR A 411 14.54 9.22 -21.99
N LYS A 412 15.04 8.25 -22.74
CA LYS A 412 14.74 8.07 -24.16
C LYS A 412 13.93 6.79 -24.38
N VAL A 413 13.03 6.84 -25.35
CA VAL A 413 12.26 5.66 -25.81
C VAL A 413 12.57 5.47 -27.31
N ASP A 414 13.20 4.35 -27.63
CA ASP A 414 13.64 4.03 -29.00
C ASP A 414 13.61 2.52 -29.27
N ARG A 415 14.01 2.12 -30.51
CA ARG A 415 14.26 0.72 -30.90
C ARG A 415 15.72 0.50 -31.28
N ASN A 416 16.65 1.15 -30.61
CA ASN A 416 18.07 1.07 -30.89
C ASN A 416 18.73 0.03 -29.96
N LEU A 417 19.50 -0.89 -30.55
CA LEU A 417 20.25 -1.92 -29.79
C LEU A 417 21.42 -1.36 -28.98
N ARG A 418 21.86 -0.12 -29.27
CA ARG A 418 23.01 0.48 -28.57
C ARG A 418 22.76 0.57 -27.06
N GLY A 419 23.66 -0.06 -26.28
CA GLY A 419 23.68 0.00 -24.82
C GLY A 419 22.68 -0.90 -24.12
N ILE A 420 22.17 -1.93 -24.79
CA ILE A 420 21.43 -3.03 -24.16
C ILE A 420 22.40 -3.85 -23.32
N ARG A 421 21.99 -4.20 -22.10
CA ARG A 421 22.76 -4.99 -21.15
C ARG A 421 21.83 -5.61 -20.12
N SER A 422 21.82 -6.90 -20.03
CA SER A 422 20.96 -7.67 -19.12
C SER A 422 21.20 -7.36 -17.63
N CYS A 423 22.34 -6.79 -17.29
CA CYS A 423 22.65 -6.47 -15.89
C CYS A 423 21.72 -5.44 -15.22
N ASN A 424 20.88 -4.73 -15.96
CA ASN A 424 19.92 -3.77 -15.40
C ASN A 424 18.77 -3.57 -16.40
N MET A 425 17.84 -4.52 -16.45
CA MET A 425 16.67 -4.49 -17.32
C MET A 425 15.40 -4.88 -16.59
N SER A 426 14.25 -4.46 -17.12
CA SER A 426 12.97 -4.96 -16.64
C SER A 426 11.91 -5.04 -17.73
N PHE A 427 10.95 -5.96 -17.54
CA PHE A 427 9.99 -6.39 -18.54
C PHE A 427 8.63 -6.71 -17.90
N PHE A 428 7.56 -6.60 -18.65
CA PHE A 428 6.35 -7.33 -18.32
C PHE A 428 6.58 -8.82 -18.60
N LYS A 429 6.17 -9.69 -17.67
CA LYS A 429 6.34 -11.15 -17.82
C LYS A 429 5.65 -11.66 -19.07
N GLU A 430 4.48 -11.11 -19.42
CA GLU A 430 3.75 -11.44 -20.64
C GLU A 430 4.57 -11.20 -21.92
N ASP A 431 5.40 -10.14 -21.98
CA ASP A 431 6.22 -9.84 -23.15
C ASP A 431 7.41 -10.82 -23.25
N LEU A 432 7.97 -11.27 -22.10
CA LEU A 432 8.99 -12.33 -22.09
C LEU A 432 8.40 -13.68 -22.54
N ILE A 433 7.18 -14.01 -22.14
CA ILE A 433 6.47 -15.22 -22.59
C ILE A 433 6.23 -15.17 -24.10
N LYS A 434 5.72 -14.04 -24.63
CA LYS A 434 5.48 -13.87 -26.09
C LYS A 434 6.72 -14.09 -26.94
N VAL A 435 7.89 -13.72 -26.44
CA VAL A 435 9.16 -13.93 -27.16
C VAL A 435 9.88 -15.21 -26.75
N ASN A 436 9.30 -16.05 -25.89
CA ASN A 436 9.86 -17.27 -25.36
C ASN A 436 11.18 -17.06 -24.56
N GLY A 437 11.29 -15.94 -23.82
CA GLY A 437 12.45 -15.65 -22.96
C GLY A 437 13.77 -15.43 -23.71
N PHE A 438 14.88 -15.78 -23.07
CA PHE A 438 16.22 -15.73 -23.68
C PHE A 438 16.43 -16.94 -24.61
N GLU A 439 17.19 -16.75 -25.70
CA GLU A 439 17.60 -17.86 -26.57
C GLU A 439 18.71 -18.67 -25.89
N GLU A 440 18.42 -19.92 -25.52
CA GLU A 440 19.36 -20.78 -24.77
C GLU A 440 20.46 -21.40 -25.64
N GLU A 441 20.37 -21.31 -26.96
CA GLU A 441 21.44 -21.71 -27.87
C GLU A 441 22.61 -20.69 -27.88
N ILE A 442 22.37 -19.48 -27.33
CA ILE A 442 23.42 -18.48 -27.12
C ILE A 442 24.14 -18.79 -25.81
N GLU A 443 25.26 -19.50 -25.91
CA GLU A 443 26.13 -19.81 -24.79
C GLU A 443 27.40 -18.93 -24.82
N GLY A 444 28.06 -18.82 -23.65
CA GLY A 444 29.21 -17.94 -23.50
C GLY A 444 28.80 -16.48 -23.38
N TRP A 445 29.79 -15.58 -23.37
CA TRP A 445 29.56 -14.18 -23.10
C TRP A 445 29.08 -13.41 -24.35
N GLY A 446 27.98 -12.68 -24.22
CA GLY A 446 27.54 -11.62 -25.12
C GLY A 446 26.46 -12.01 -26.12
N ARG A 447 25.66 -11.02 -26.48
CA ARG A 447 24.55 -11.01 -27.45
C ARG A 447 23.22 -11.62 -26.98
N GLU A 448 23.15 -12.35 -25.90
CA GLU A 448 21.91 -12.93 -25.37
C GLU A 448 20.87 -11.84 -25.05
N ASP A 449 21.33 -10.68 -24.56
CA ASP A 449 20.50 -9.50 -24.25
C ASP A 449 20.06 -8.73 -25.51
N SER A 450 20.97 -8.60 -26.46
CA SER A 450 20.72 -7.88 -27.72
C SER A 450 19.78 -8.67 -28.64
N GLU A 451 19.91 -9.99 -28.65
CA GLU A 451 19.04 -10.89 -29.42
C GLU A 451 17.61 -10.90 -28.84
N LEU A 452 17.46 -10.99 -27.51
CA LEU A 452 16.18 -10.83 -26.83
C LEU A 452 15.52 -9.49 -27.19
N ALA A 453 16.30 -8.39 -27.18
CA ALA A 453 15.78 -7.06 -27.51
C ALA A 453 15.32 -6.97 -28.97
N VAL A 454 15.98 -7.64 -29.92
CA VAL A 454 15.52 -7.72 -31.33
C VAL A 454 14.14 -8.34 -31.39
N ARG A 455 13.92 -9.50 -30.73
CA ARG A 455 12.62 -10.16 -30.71
C ARG A 455 11.54 -9.30 -30.07
N LEU A 456 11.85 -8.61 -28.97
CA LEU A 456 10.94 -7.65 -28.34
C LEU A 456 10.60 -6.49 -29.29
N PHE A 457 11.57 -5.97 -30.05
CA PHE A 457 11.30 -4.93 -31.05
C PHE A 457 10.40 -5.44 -32.17
N ASN A 458 10.59 -6.70 -32.60
CA ASN A 458 9.82 -7.32 -33.68
C ASN A 458 8.36 -7.57 -33.29
N ILE A 459 8.06 -7.80 -32.00
CA ILE A 459 6.66 -7.86 -31.49
C ILE A 459 6.08 -6.48 -31.15
N GLY A 460 6.78 -5.38 -31.47
CA GLY A 460 6.28 -4.01 -31.30
C GLY A 460 6.75 -3.28 -30.04
N CYS A 461 7.43 -3.93 -29.11
CA CYS A 461 7.98 -3.28 -27.92
C CYS A 461 9.01 -2.21 -28.28
N LYS A 462 9.23 -1.27 -27.35
CA LYS A 462 10.26 -0.24 -27.42
C LYS A 462 11.17 -0.32 -26.18
N LYS A 463 12.41 0.09 -26.33
CA LYS A 463 13.34 0.26 -25.21
C LYS A 463 13.13 1.62 -24.55
N LYS A 464 12.85 1.64 -23.25
CA LYS A 464 12.87 2.86 -22.43
C LYS A 464 14.20 2.91 -21.67
N LYS A 465 15.15 3.73 -22.16
CA LYS A 465 16.46 3.90 -21.53
C LYS A 465 16.37 4.94 -20.41
N LEU A 466 16.36 4.49 -19.16
CA LEU A 466 16.34 5.37 -18.00
C LEU A 466 17.71 6.02 -17.77
N LYS A 467 17.68 7.30 -17.43
CA LYS A 467 18.82 8.05 -16.92
C LYS A 467 18.41 8.78 -15.65
N PHE A 468 19.29 8.86 -14.66
CA PHE A 468 19.04 9.47 -13.35
C PHE A 468 17.96 8.78 -12.48
N GLU A 469 17.54 7.59 -12.86
CA GLU A 469 16.71 6.66 -12.06
C GLU A 469 17.20 5.24 -12.33
N ALA A 470 16.75 4.27 -11.53
CA ALA A 470 17.21 2.87 -11.53
C ALA A 470 18.75 2.76 -11.44
N VAL A 471 19.32 3.48 -10.50
CA VAL A 471 20.78 3.59 -10.33
C VAL A 471 21.34 2.33 -9.69
N ALA A 472 22.36 1.74 -10.33
CA ALA A 472 23.13 0.62 -9.81
C ALA A 472 24.64 0.83 -10.03
N CYS A 473 25.45 0.33 -9.09
CA CYS A 473 26.89 0.36 -9.15
C CYS A 473 27.42 -1.04 -9.43
N HIS A 474 28.17 -1.20 -10.54
CA HIS A 474 28.71 -2.49 -10.98
C HIS A 474 30.11 -2.65 -10.39
N LEU A 475 30.31 -3.71 -9.63
CA LEU A 475 31.61 -4.08 -9.09
C LEU A 475 32.54 -4.57 -10.20
N TYR A 476 33.81 -4.17 -10.12
CA TYR A 476 34.80 -4.57 -11.10
C TYR A 476 35.10 -6.07 -11.00
N HIS A 477 35.10 -6.73 -12.13
CA HIS A 477 35.62 -8.07 -12.33
C HIS A 477 36.44 -8.14 -13.63
N LYS A 478 37.26 -9.19 -13.77
CA LYS A 478 37.92 -9.48 -15.06
C LYS A 478 36.87 -9.75 -16.12
N GLU A 479 37.17 -9.34 -17.35
CA GLU A 479 36.29 -9.65 -18.49
C GLU A 479 36.22 -11.17 -18.69
N ASN A 480 35.01 -11.64 -19.03
CA ASN A 480 34.77 -13.04 -19.35
C ASN A 480 35.38 -13.40 -20.69
N ASP A 481 35.61 -14.71 -20.90
CA ASP A 481 36.07 -15.25 -22.17
C ASP A 481 35.12 -14.87 -23.32
N ARG A 482 35.67 -14.40 -24.41
CA ARG A 482 34.96 -13.94 -25.61
C ARG A 482 35.06 -14.90 -26.78
N SER A 483 35.56 -16.13 -26.59
CA SER A 483 35.77 -17.10 -27.64
C SER A 483 34.52 -17.41 -28.47
N ARG A 484 33.34 -17.36 -27.83
CA ARG A 484 32.05 -17.59 -28.52
C ARG A 484 31.38 -16.37 -29.12
N LEU A 485 31.96 -15.18 -28.96
CA LEU A 485 31.33 -13.92 -29.41
C LEU A 485 30.99 -13.90 -30.91
N LYS A 486 31.88 -14.42 -31.77
CA LYS A 486 31.64 -14.49 -33.20
C LYS A 486 30.40 -15.32 -33.55
N LYS A 487 30.24 -16.50 -32.90
CA LYS A 487 29.05 -17.35 -33.07
C LYS A 487 27.79 -16.66 -32.56
N ASN A 488 27.90 -15.94 -31.45
CA ASN A 488 26.76 -15.19 -30.89
C ASN A 488 26.38 -13.99 -31.73
N ASP A 489 27.33 -13.38 -32.48
CA ASP A 489 27.04 -12.34 -33.48
C ASP A 489 26.22 -12.91 -34.67
N GLU A 490 26.43 -14.18 -35.04
CA GLU A 490 25.64 -14.86 -36.08
C GLU A 490 24.19 -15.04 -35.64
N TYR A 491 23.93 -15.49 -34.41
CA TYR A 491 22.56 -15.57 -33.85
C TYR A 491 21.86 -14.21 -33.88
N LEU A 492 22.56 -13.15 -33.46
CA LEU A 492 22.00 -11.79 -33.47
C LEU A 492 21.69 -11.32 -34.91
N ALA A 493 22.62 -11.54 -35.86
CA ALA A 493 22.43 -11.18 -37.24
C ALA A 493 21.26 -11.93 -37.89
N GLU A 494 21.11 -13.23 -37.58
CA GLU A 494 19.97 -14.03 -38.02
C GLU A 494 18.65 -13.49 -37.47
N ALA A 495 18.56 -13.22 -36.15
CA ALA A 495 17.36 -12.68 -35.53
C ALA A 495 16.92 -11.34 -36.15
N ILE A 496 17.88 -10.48 -36.52
CA ILE A 496 17.63 -9.21 -37.23
C ILE A 496 17.13 -9.48 -38.67
N LYS A 497 17.82 -10.33 -39.43
CA LYS A 497 17.53 -10.62 -40.84
C LYS A 497 16.17 -11.31 -41.02
N SER A 498 15.89 -12.32 -40.19
CA SER A 498 14.66 -13.12 -40.26
C SER A 498 13.45 -12.45 -39.57
N ARG A 499 13.63 -11.31 -38.90
CA ARG A 499 12.63 -10.67 -38.04
C ARG A 499 12.06 -11.63 -37.00
N LYS A 500 12.91 -12.44 -36.41
CA LYS A 500 12.56 -13.46 -35.41
C LYS A 500 11.77 -12.83 -34.27
N THR A 501 10.69 -13.48 -33.85
CA THR A 501 9.83 -13.03 -32.74
C THR A 501 9.92 -13.90 -31.50
N MET A 502 10.32 -15.17 -31.64
CA MET A 502 10.40 -16.14 -30.56
C MET A 502 11.77 -16.82 -30.52
N ALA A 503 12.26 -17.14 -29.32
CA ALA A 503 13.43 -17.99 -29.15
C ALA A 503 13.10 -19.42 -29.61
N LYS A 504 14.10 -20.10 -30.18
CA LYS A 504 13.97 -21.50 -30.59
C LYS A 504 13.96 -22.43 -29.38
N LYS A 505 14.76 -22.11 -28.37
CA LYS A 505 14.81 -22.79 -27.07
C LYS A 505 14.71 -21.73 -25.97
N GLY A 506 13.67 -21.76 -25.16
CA GLY A 506 13.44 -20.72 -24.19
C GLY A 506 12.56 -21.12 -23.01
N LEU A 507 11.65 -20.24 -22.60
CA LEU A 507 10.78 -20.40 -21.43
C LEU A 507 9.82 -21.58 -21.51
N ASP A 508 9.37 -21.95 -22.71
CA ASP A 508 8.47 -23.08 -22.98
C ASP A 508 9.00 -24.42 -22.43
N ARG A 509 10.29 -24.58 -22.31
CA ARG A 509 10.95 -25.77 -21.74
C ARG A 509 10.69 -25.95 -20.24
N TYR A 510 10.21 -24.92 -19.55
CA TYR A 510 9.93 -24.91 -18.10
C TYR A 510 8.44 -24.82 -17.80
N GLU A 511 7.57 -24.75 -18.84
CA GLU A 511 6.13 -24.85 -18.70
C GLU A 511 5.75 -26.30 -18.39
N GLY A 512 5.22 -26.54 -17.22
CA GLY A 512 4.85 -27.90 -16.74
C GLY A 512 5.70 -28.44 -15.58
N SER A 513 6.88 -27.86 -15.28
CA SER A 513 7.69 -28.29 -14.13
C SER A 513 7.16 -27.78 -12.78
N ASN A 514 6.18 -26.90 -12.77
CA ASN A 514 5.56 -26.34 -11.55
C ASN A 514 4.37 -27.16 -11.01
N ALA A 515 3.96 -28.23 -11.69
CA ALA A 515 2.81 -29.06 -11.27
C ALA A 515 3.16 -30.21 -10.31
N SER A 516 4.45 -30.41 -9.99
CA SER A 516 4.89 -31.58 -9.21
C SER A 516 5.56 -31.27 -7.87
N ASN A 517 5.52 -30.01 -7.39
CA ASN A 517 6.04 -29.64 -6.06
C ASN A 517 5.05 -28.70 -5.32
N ASN A 518 3.84 -29.21 -5.03
CA ASN A 518 2.95 -28.72 -3.98
C ASN A 518 2.71 -29.84 -2.97
#